data_e67dc88b9dbd3e3f4895a65e316a815a
#
_entry.id   e67dc88b9dbd3e3f4895a65e316a815a
#
_cell.length_a   1.000
_cell.length_b   1.000
_cell.length_c   1.000
_cell.angle_alpha   90.00
_cell.angle_beta   90.00
_cell.angle_gamma   90.00
#
_symmetry.space_group_name_H-M   'P 1'
#
loop_
_entity.id
_entity.type
_entity.pdbx_description
1 polymer ?
#
loop_
_entity_poly.entity_id
_entity_poly.type
_entity_poly.pdbx_seq_one_letter_code
_entity_poly.pdbx_strand_id
1 'polypeptide(L)'
;MNKIFLIIYFQISLITQAQLYFPPVNSNTWDTISPLQLSWCDNKIDSLFQFLDSTDSKAFILLKDGKIVLEKYFNGHDISSDWYWASAGKTLTAFMIGIAQQENFLSITDTSSSYLGSGWTNCTSSQEEAITIWHQLTMTTGLNDNVNDPSCTEDTCLNFLSSPGTRWAYHNAPYNLIDQVIENTVGLSLNWYMHQKLKTPTGMNGLFLNLGNDDVYFSTARSMARFGLLMLNGGNWGGNNQIMTDTSFFNASINSSQNINPAYGYLWWLNGKTQLMLPSSQLQFNGKLNTNAPDDLYVALGKNGQSLNVVPSQNMVWLRMGESPYNMPVLANFNNEIWSYINELNCNALNINSGDLSNIKFHPNPVENFLSVKGNFSEHFNYSIYNQLGKKIDSGILTNKIDLSAIKTGLHIVEISNQKQDKLFKILKN
;
A
#
# COMPACT_ATOMS: atom_id res chain seq x y z
N MET A 1 42.70 12.95 51.69
CA MET A 1 42.10 13.27 50.39
C MET A 1 41.51 11.98 49.82
N ASN A 2 40.22 11.71 50.08
CA ASN A 2 39.52 10.53 49.55
C ASN A 2 38.97 10.88 48.18
N LYS A 3 39.42 10.19 47.15
CA LYS A 3 38.86 10.30 45.81
C LYS A 3 37.66 9.36 45.71
N ILE A 4 36.47 9.92 45.59
CA ILE A 4 35.23 9.19 45.31
C ILE A 4 35.21 8.96 43.79
N PHE A 5 35.30 7.70 43.34
CA PHE A 5 35.05 7.29 41.97
C PHE A 5 33.55 7.10 41.77
N LEU A 6 32.93 7.98 40.97
CA LEU A 6 31.54 7.86 40.56
C LEU A 6 31.47 6.88 39.37
N ILE A 7 30.97 5.66 39.61
CA ILE A 7 30.72 4.69 38.55
C ILE A 7 29.33 5.00 37.99
N ILE A 8 29.30 5.58 36.76
CA ILE A 8 28.06 5.78 36.00
C ILE A 8 27.72 4.47 35.29
N TYR A 9 26.67 3.79 35.76
CA TYR A 9 26.09 2.65 35.05
C TYR A 9 25.27 3.15 33.87
N PHE A 10 25.79 2.96 32.64
CA PHE A 10 25.01 3.14 31.43
C PHE A 10 24.14 1.89 31.25
N GLN A 11 22.85 2.00 31.55
CA GLN A 11 21.87 0.98 31.15
C GLN A 11 21.62 1.11 29.65
N ILE A 12 22.27 0.26 28.86
CA ILE A 12 21.91 0.05 27.45
C ILE A 12 20.62 -0.76 27.46
N SER A 13 19.50 -0.09 27.22
CA SER A 13 18.24 -0.76 26.94
C SER A 13 18.39 -1.46 25.58
N LEU A 14 18.68 -2.75 25.59
CA LEU A 14 18.54 -3.61 24.42
C LEU A 14 17.06 -3.63 24.06
N ILE A 15 16.66 -2.85 23.07
CA ILE A 15 15.37 -3.01 22.41
C ILE A 15 15.49 -4.35 21.66
N THR A 16 15.04 -5.43 22.28
CA THR A 16 14.85 -6.71 21.58
C THR A 16 13.70 -6.49 20.62
N GLN A 17 14.02 -6.27 19.36
CA GLN A 17 13.04 -6.33 18.29
C GLN A 17 12.44 -7.75 18.33
N ALA A 18 11.13 -7.86 18.54
CA ALA A 18 10.47 -9.15 18.60
C ALA A 18 10.72 -9.87 17.27
N GLN A 19 11.28 -11.09 17.34
CA GLN A 19 11.54 -11.90 16.17
C GLN A 19 10.23 -12.23 15.47
N LEU A 20 10.16 -12.02 14.14
CA LEU A 20 8.99 -12.39 13.34
C LEU A 20 8.74 -13.89 13.45
N TYR A 21 7.48 -14.26 13.62
CA TYR A 21 7.05 -15.67 13.54
C TYR A 21 6.92 -16.09 12.07
N PHE A 22 7.36 -17.31 11.77
CA PHE A 22 7.19 -17.94 10.45
C PHE A 22 6.45 -19.27 10.62
N PRO A 23 5.34 -19.47 9.88
CA PRO A 23 4.61 -20.72 9.96
C PRO A 23 5.42 -21.88 9.36
N PRO A 24 5.23 -23.13 9.84
CA PRO A 24 5.90 -24.31 9.27
C PRO A 24 5.64 -24.44 7.77
N VAL A 25 6.67 -24.82 7.02
CA VAL A 25 6.58 -24.94 5.55
C VAL A 25 5.71 -26.10 5.09
N ASN A 26 5.62 -27.19 5.90
CA ASN A 26 4.92 -28.42 5.57
C ASN A 26 3.56 -28.54 6.27
N SER A 27 2.98 -27.44 6.72
CA SER A 27 1.74 -27.45 7.49
C SER A 27 0.90 -26.21 7.20
N ASN A 28 -0.41 -26.36 7.34
CA ASN A 28 -1.36 -25.25 7.33
C ASN A 28 -1.54 -24.61 8.72
N THR A 29 -0.82 -25.08 9.74
CA THR A 29 -0.85 -24.44 11.06
C THR A 29 -0.18 -23.07 10.99
N TRP A 30 -0.79 -22.09 11.66
CA TRP A 30 -0.28 -20.72 11.73
C TRP A 30 -0.65 -20.14 13.09
N ASP A 31 0.33 -19.63 13.82
CA ASP A 31 0.07 -18.96 15.09
C ASP A 31 -0.79 -17.73 14.90
N THR A 32 -1.58 -17.43 15.91
CA THR A 32 -2.51 -16.28 15.91
C THR A 32 -2.19 -15.32 17.05
N ILE A 33 -2.60 -14.06 16.87
CA ILE A 33 -2.70 -13.06 17.92
C ILE A 33 -4.18 -12.67 18.03
N SER A 34 -4.73 -12.70 19.24
CA SER A 34 -6.09 -12.20 19.45
C SER A 34 -6.14 -10.69 19.16
N PRO A 35 -7.13 -10.21 18.39
CA PRO A 35 -7.33 -8.76 18.20
C PRO A 35 -7.37 -7.98 19.50
N LEU A 36 -7.93 -8.54 20.57
CA LEU A 36 -7.98 -7.93 21.90
C LEU A 36 -6.58 -7.65 22.46
N GLN A 37 -5.57 -8.49 22.21
CA GLN A 37 -4.18 -8.25 22.62
C GLN A 37 -3.57 -7.03 21.94
N LEU A 38 -4.11 -6.64 20.76
CA LEU A 38 -3.75 -5.43 20.04
C LEU A 38 -4.67 -4.24 20.38
N SER A 39 -5.59 -4.42 21.35
CA SER A 39 -6.62 -3.45 21.70
C SER A 39 -7.56 -3.11 20.54
N TRP A 40 -7.83 -4.07 19.65
CA TRP A 40 -8.76 -3.90 18.52
C TRP A 40 -10.20 -4.26 18.93
N CYS A 41 -11.15 -3.48 18.41
CA CYS A 41 -12.58 -3.61 18.73
C CYS A 41 -13.30 -4.59 17.78
N ASP A 42 -14.09 -5.49 18.32
CA ASP A 42 -14.87 -6.44 17.54
C ASP A 42 -15.83 -5.72 16.57
N ASN A 43 -16.52 -4.67 17.01
CA ASN A 43 -17.44 -3.90 16.15
C ASN A 43 -16.73 -3.20 14.99
N LYS A 44 -15.44 -2.83 15.14
CA LYS A 44 -14.64 -2.25 14.06
C LYS A 44 -14.16 -3.32 13.09
N ILE A 45 -13.82 -4.50 13.60
CA ILE A 45 -13.51 -5.68 12.79
C ILE A 45 -14.75 -6.10 11.98
N ASP A 46 -15.93 -6.11 12.59
CA ASP A 46 -17.19 -6.39 11.90
C ASP A 46 -17.46 -5.39 10.78
N SER A 47 -17.19 -4.09 11.02
CA SER A 47 -17.35 -3.06 9.99
C SER A 47 -16.39 -3.28 8.80
N LEU A 48 -15.12 -3.64 9.07
CA LEU A 48 -14.16 -4.01 8.02
C LEU A 48 -14.65 -5.23 7.23
N PHE A 49 -15.12 -6.27 7.92
CA PHE A 49 -15.58 -7.49 7.26
C PHE A 49 -16.87 -7.27 6.46
N GLN A 50 -17.81 -6.44 6.94
CA GLN A 50 -18.99 -6.04 6.19
C GLN A 50 -18.62 -5.25 4.93
N PHE A 51 -17.66 -4.33 5.02
CA PHE A 51 -17.15 -3.62 3.86
C PHE A 51 -16.53 -4.58 2.84
N LEU A 52 -15.67 -5.50 3.30
CA LEU A 52 -15.01 -6.48 2.43
C LEU A 52 -16.01 -7.43 1.75
N ASP A 53 -17.05 -7.87 2.47
CA ASP A 53 -18.13 -8.71 1.91
C ASP A 53 -18.92 -7.95 0.85
N SER A 54 -19.35 -6.72 1.16
CA SER A 54 -20.10 -5.86 0.25
C SER A 54 -19.33 -5.45 -1.01
N THR A 55 -18.01 -5.63 -1.01
CA THR A 55 -17.10 -5.35 -2.13
C THR A 55 -16.55 -6.62 -2.79
N ASP A 56 -17.32 -7.71 -2.77
CA ASP A 56 -17.05 -8.98 -3.44
C ASP A 56 -15.68 -9.58 -3.12
N SER A 57 -15.22 -9.41 -1.88
CA SER A 57 -13.99 -10.07 -1.44
C SER A 57 -14.16 -11.58 -1.40
N LYS A 58 -13.08 -12.32 -1.62
CA LYS A 58 -12.98 -13.78 -1.50
C LYS A 58 -12.18 -14.16 -0.27
N ALA A 59 -11.09 -13.44 0.01
CA ALA A 59 -10.27 -13.65 1.19
C ALA A 59 -9.65 -12.34 1.67
N PHE A 60 -9.50 -12.24 2.99
CA PHE A 60 -8.74 -11.19 3.65
C PHE A 60 -7.90 -11.83 4.77
N ILE A 61 -6.60 -11.53 4.79
CA ILE A 61 -5.70 -11.94 5.88
C ILE A 61 -4.91 -10.72 6.32
N LEU A 62 -4.77 -10.54 7.65
CA LEU A 62 -3.90 -9.55 8.25
C LEU A 62 -2.98 -10.22 9.25
N LEU A 63 -1.67 -10.06 9.02
CA LEU A 63 -0.60 -10.54 9.89
C LEU A 63 -0.02 -9.40 10.70
N LYS A 64 0.30 -9.66 11.97
CA LYS A 64 1.09 -8.82 12.85
C LYS A 64 2.23 -9.66 13.43
N ASP A 65 3.47 -9.15 13.31
CA ASP A 65 4.68 -9.87 13.78
C ASP A 65 4.77 -11.32 13.25
N GLY A 66 4.27 -11.54 12.00
CA GLY A 66 4.23 -12.83 11.33
C GLY A 66 3.06 -13.74 11.71
N LYS A 67 2.25 -13.38 12.71
CA LYS A 67 1.10 -14.17 13.18
C LYS A 67 -0.20 -13.63 12.61
N ILE A 68 -1.18 -14.53 12.40
CA ILE A 68 -2.51 -14.13 11.92
C ILE A 68 -3.26 -13.40 13.04
N VAL A 69 -3.75 -12.19 12.74
CA VAL A 69 -4.69 -11.45 13.60
C VAL A 69 -6.11 -11.56 13.05
N LEU A 70 -6.27 -11.34 11.76
CA LEU A 70 -7.53 -11.45 11.06
C LEU A 70 -7.38 -12.40 9.88
N GLU A 71 -8.33 -13.30 9.73
CA GLU A 71 -8.44 -14.20 8.57
C GLU A 71 -9.94 -14.42 8.31
N LYS A 72 -10.41 -14.05 7.14
CA LYS A 72 -11.80 -14.17 6.76
C LYS A 72 -11.93 -14.55 5.29
N TYR A 73 -12.81 -15.49 5.03
CA TYR A 73 -13.18 -15.93 3.69
C TYR A 73 -14.63 -15.59 3.44
N PHE A 74 -14.98 -15.25 2.20
CA PHE A 74 -16.30 -14.73 1.79
C PHE A 74 -16.80 -15.49 0.55
N ASN A 75 -18.09 -15.43 0.31
CA ASN A 75 -18.73 -15.86 -0.94
C ASN A 75 -18.34 -17.29 -1.37
N GLY A 76 -18.35 -18.24 -0.41
CA GLY A 76 -18.04 -19.65 -0.65
C GLY A 76 -16.56 -19.96 -0.85
N HIS A 77 -15.67 -18.99 -0.67
CA HIS A 77 -14.21 -19.20 -0.65
C HIS A 77 -13.79 -19.76 0.70
N ASP A 78 -12.71 -20.53 0.73
CA ASP A 78 -12.14 -21.11 1.94
C ASP A 78 -10.60 -21.11 1.91
N ILE A 79 -9.99 -21.66 2.94
CA ILE A 79 -8.53 -21.74 3.12
C ILE A 79 -7.81 -22.50 1.99
N SER A 80 -8.51 -23.40 1.30
CA SER A 80 -7.97 -24.26 0.24
C SER A 80 -8.26 -23.72 -1.16
N SER A 81 -9.08 -22.68 -1.26
CA SER A 81 -9.51 -22.12 -2.52
C SER A 81 -8.40 -21.25 -3.14
N ASP A 82 -8.05 -21.53 -4.38
CA ASP A 82 -7.12 -20.71 -5.15
C ASP A 82 -7.83 -19.51 -5.79
N TRP A 83 -7.14 -18.39 -5.87
CA TRP A 83 -7.58 -17.19 -6.57
C TRP A 83 -6.43 -16.54 -7.34
N TYR A 84 -6.77 -15.83 -8.40
CA TYR A 84 -5.77 -15.15 -9.23
C TYR A 84 -5.24 -13.88 -8.56
N TRP A 85 -3.95 -13.58 -8.80
CA TRP A 85 -3.30 -12.40 -8.28
C TRP A 85 -3.37 -11.21 -9.25
N ALA A 86 -3.74 -11.45 -10.51
CA ALA A 86 -3.60 -10.48 -11.59
C ALA A 86 -2.19 -9.85 -11.56
N SER A 87 -2.10 -8.53 -11.76
CA SER A 87 -0.80 -7.83 -11.77
C SER A 87 -0.04 -7.84 -10.44
N ALA A 88 -0.68 -8.22 -9.32
CA ALA A 88 0.06 -8.42 -8.08
C ALA A 88 1.09 -9.54 -8.20
N GLY A 89 0.87 -10.52 -9.09
CA GLY A 89 1.82 -11.59 -9.39
C GLY A 89 3.13 -11.13 -10.02
N LYS A 90 3.16 -9.93 -10.62
CA LYS A 90 4.40 -9.35 -11.19
C LYS A 90 5.54 -9.26 -10.16
N THR A 91 5.20 -9.06 -8.90
CA THR A 91 6.17 -8.99 -7.82
C THR A 91 6.86 -10.32 -7.53
N LEU A 92 6.20 -11.44 -7.84
CA LEU A 92 6.82 -12.77 -7.80
C LEU A 92 7.87 -12.92 -8.90
N THR A 93 7.54 -12.51 -10.13
CA THR A 93 8.50 -12.52 -11.25
C THR A 93 9.71 -11.65 -10.95
N ALA A 94 9.52 -10.44 -10.37
CA ALA A 94 10.63 -9.59 -9.93
C ALA A 94 11.52 -10.28 -8.88
N PHE A 95 10.91 -10.95 -7.89
CA PHE A 95 11.65 -11.71 -6.89
C PHE A 95 12.46 -12.84 -7.53
N MET A 96 11.89 -13.55 -8.50
CA MET A 96 12.59 -14.64 -9.20
C MET A 96 13.76 -14.16 -10.08
N ILE A 97 13.66 -12.95 -10.68
CA ILE A 97 14.81 -12.30 -11.33
C ILE A 97 15.93 -12.05 -10.30
N GLY A 98 15.61 -11.58 -9.10
CA GLY A 98 16.61 -11.41 -8.04
C GLY A 98 17.28 -12.71 -7.64
N ILE A 99 16.52 -13.81 -7.58
CA ILE A 99 17.07 -15.15 -7.33
C ILE A 99 18.00 -15.57 -8.48
N ALA A 100 17.59 -15.36 -9.74
CA ALA A 100 18.44 -15.70 -10.90
C ALA A 100 19.73 -14.86 -10.92
N GLN A 101 19.66 -13.57 -10.56
CA GLN A 101 20.82 -12.71 -10.46
C GLN A 101 21.79 -13.16 -9.36
N GLN A 102 21.32 -13.44 -8.15
CA GLN A 102 22.19 -13.90 -7.05
C GLN A 102 22.85 -15.27 -7.36
N GLU A 103 22.23 -16.09 -8.20
CA GLU A 103 22.79 -17.36 -8.68
C GLU A 103 23.72 -17.17 -9.90
N ASN A 104 23.94 -15.93 -10.34
CA ASN A 104 24.78 -15.57 -11.49
C ASN A 104 24.28 -16.12 -12.84
N PHE A 105 23.00 -16.38 -12.97
CA PHE A 105 22.39 -16.75 -14.26
C PHE A 105 22.27 -15.51 -15.17
N LEU A 106 21.98 -14.35 -14.60
CA LEU A 106 21.81 -13.08 -15.32
C LEU A 106 22.25 -11.90 -14.47
N SER A 107 22.37 -10.73 -15.10
CA SER A 107 22.38 -9.43 -14.43
C SER A 107 21.22 -8.59 -14.94
N ILE A 108 20.55 -7.82 -14.09
CA ILE A 108 19.49 -6.90 -14.55
C ILE A 108 19.99 -5.80 -15.48
N THR A 109 21.30 -5.59 -15.55
CA THR A 109 21.95 -4.67 -16.50
C THR A 109 22.20 -5.28 -17.86
N ASP A 110 22.04 -6.60 -18.02
CA ASP A 110 22.17 -7.26 -19.30
C ASP A 110 21.05 -6.84 -20.24
N THR A 111 21.35 -6.83 -21.54
CA THR A 111 20.31 -6.57 -22.54
C THR A 111 19.31 -7.71 -22.58
N SER A 112 18.04 -7.39 -22.74
CA SER A 112 16.98 -8.42 -22.86
C SER A 112 17.23 -9.36 -24.06
N SER A 113 17.84 -8.86 -25.13
CA SER A 113 18.23 -9.63 -26.31
C SER A 113 19.24 -10.74 -26.01
N SER A 114 20.04 -10.60 -24.93
CA SER A 114 20.97 -11.67 -24.52
C SER A 114 20.24 -12.99 -24.19
N TYR A 115 18.98 -12.90 -23.80
CA TYR A 115 18.15 -14.03 -23.36
C TYR A 115 16.96 -14.30 -24.29
N LEU A 116 16.40 -13.27 -24.92
CA LEU A 116 15.26 -13.40 -25.85
C LEU A 116 15.72 -13.66 -27.29
N GLY A 117 17.01 -13.44 -27.59
CA GLY A 117 17.51 -13.40 -28.95
C GLY A 117 17.30 -12.04 -29.59
N SER A 118 17.83 -11.85 -30.83
CA SER A 118 17.61 -10.63 -31.61
C SER A 118 16.29 -10.71 -32.35
N GLY A 119 15.62 -9.56 -32.55
CA GLY A 119 14.35 -9.47 -33.27
C GLY A 119 13.13 -9.83 -32.44
N TRP A 120 13.25 -9.71 -31.11
CA TRP A 120 12.10 -9.85 -30.23
C TRP A 120 11.20 -8.59 -30.19
N THR A 121 11.65 -7.52 -30.84
CA THR A 121 10.89 -6.29 -31.08
C THR A 121 10.92 -5.87 -32.55
N ASN A 122 10.02 -4.96 -32.94
CA ASN A 122 10.05 -4.29 -34.25
C ASN A 122 10.91 -3.00 -34.20
N CYS A 123 11.90 -2.95 -33.33
CA CYS A 123 12.86 -1.85 -33.23
C CYS A 123 14.07 -2.10 -34.14
N THR A 124 14.90 -1.06 -34.35
CA THR A 124 16.25 -1.30 -34.90
C THR A 124 17.10 -2.07 -33.88
N SER A 125 18.10 -2.81 -34.35
CA SER A 125 18.98 -3.58 -33.46
C SER A 125 19.58 -2.74 -32.35
N SER A 126 20.00 -1.51 -32.65
CA SER A 126 20.56 -0.62 -31.61
C SER A 126 19.54 -0.13 -30.57
N GLN A 127 18.27 0.00 -30.94
CA GLN A 127 17.19 0.35 -30.02
C GLN A 127 16.81 -0.86 -29.14
N GLU A 128 16.74 -2.03 -29.72
CA GLU A 128 16.43 -3.28 -29.03
C GLU A 128 17.54 -3.65 -28.04
N GLU A 129 18.80 -3.58 -28.44
CA GLU A 129 19.97 -3.85 -27.59
C GLU A 129 20.10 -2.86 -26.42
N ALA A 130 19.51 -1.67 -26.50
CA ALA A 130 19.48 -0.72 -25.39
C ALA A 130 18.48 -1.09 -24.29
N ILE A 131 17.56 -2.03 -24.55
CA ILE A 131 16.58 -2.47 -23.56
C ILE A 131 17.21 -3.54 -22.66
N THR A 132 17.27 -3.28 -21.36
CA THR A 132 17.79 -4.22 -20.36
C THR A 132 16.66 -4.83 -19.53
N ILE A 133 16.94 -5.91 -18.80
CA ILE A 133 16.01 -6.50 -17.83
C ILE A 133 15.58 -5.45 -16.80
N TRP A 134 16.47 -4.55 -16.38
CA TRP A 134 16.16 -3.45 -15.49
C TRP A 134 15.04 -2.54 -16.06
N HIS A 135 15.09 -2.24 -17.36
CA HIS A 135 14.04 -1.44 -18.00
C HIS A 135 12.68 -2.15 -18.00
N GLN A 136 12.66 -3.49 -18.13
CA GLN A 136 11.42 -4.27 -18.01
C GLN A 136 10.89 -4.25 -16.56
N LEU A 137 11.76 -4.47 -15.57
CA LEU A 137 11.38 -4.44 -14.13
C LEU A 137 10.88 -3.08 -13.66
N THR A 138 11.37 -2.01 -14.26
CA THR A 138 11.04 -0.63 -13.86
C THR A 138 9.98 0.03 -14.73
N MET A 139 9.43 -0.71 -15.71
CA MET A 139 8.44 -0.21 -16.67
C MET A 139 8.95 0.99 -17.49
N THR A 140 10.22 0.93 -17.92
CA THR A 140 10.88 2.03 -18.65
C THR A 140 11.52 1.58 -19.95
N THR A 141 11.00 0.52 -20.60
CA THR A 141 11.56 -0.01 -21.86
C THR A 141 11.54 0.99 -23.01
N GLY A 142 10.65 1.98 -22.96
CA GLY A 142 10.46 2.94 -24.05
C GLY A 142 9.65 2.40 -25.23
N LEU A 143 9.15 1.17 -25.15
CA LEU A 143 8.24 0.61 -26.15
C LEU A 143 6.86 1.26 -26.08
N ASN A 144 6.17 1.29 -27.23
CA ASN A 144 4.87 1.90 -27.38
C ASN A 144 3.78 1.07 -26.69
N ASP A 145 3.23 1.59 -25.59
CA ASP A 145 2.13 0.98 -24.82
C ASP A 145 0.73 1.39 -25.34
N ASN A 146 0.65 2.32 -26.30
CA ASN A 146 -0.59 2.73 -26.93
C ASN A 146 -0.88 1.86 -28.15
N VAL A 147 -1.12 0.59 -27.89
CA VAL A 147 -1.44 -0.45 -28.88
C VAL A 147 -2.79 -1.09 -28.54
N ASN A 148 -3.41 -1.79 -29.50
CA ASN A 148 -4.73 -2.41 -29.29
C ASN A 148 -4.72 -3.47 -28.19
N ASP A 149 -3.64 -4.26 -28.09
CA ASP A 149 -3.42 -5.23 -27.02
C ASP A 149 -2.07 -4.94 -26.35
N PRO A 150 -2.08 -4.26 -25.19
CA PRO A 150 -0.86 -3.93 -24.45
C PRO A 150 -0.16 -5.14 -23.81
N SER A 151 -0.74 -6.34 -23.92
CA SER A 151 -0.15 -7.61 -23.48
C SER A 151 0.46 -8.42 -24.61
N CYS A 152 0.29 -7.99 -25.87
CA CYS A 152 0.80 -8.69 -27.07
C CYS A 152 2.33 -8.70 -27.09
N THR A 153 2.92 -9.90 -27.02
CA THR A 153 4.39 -10.13 -26.99
C THR A 153 5.02 -10.42 -28.37
N GLU A 154 4.22 -10.41 -29.44
CA GLU A 154 4.75 -10.53 -30.81
C GLU A 154 5.60 -9.30 -31.16
N ASP A 155 6.67 -9.49 -31.92
CA ASP A 155 7.58 -8.43 -32.32
C ASP A 155 6.85 -7.24 -32.95
N THR A 156 5.86 -7.51 -33.78
CA THR A 156 5.02 -6.49 -34.49
C THR A 156 4.24 -5.59 -33.54
N CYS A 157 4.00 -6.02 -32.28
CA CYS A 157 3.36 -5.23 -31.24
C CYS A 157 4.35 -4.35 -30.47
N LEU A 158 5.65 -4.68 -30.49
CA LEU A 158 6.70 -4.09 -29.68
C LEU A 158 7.50 -3.04 -30.45
N ASN A 159 6.88 -1.88 -30.66
CA ASN A 159 7.43 -0.80 -31.45
C ASN A 159 8.15 0.24 -30.59
N PHE A 160 9.23 0.84 -31.13
CA PHE A 160 9.94 1.93 -30.47
C PHE A 160 9.07 3.19 -30.35
N LEU A 161 9.06 3.81 -29.16
CA LEU A 161 8.44 5.11 -28.91
C LEU A 161 9.44 6.12 -28.35
N SER A 162 10.30 5.70 -27.41
CA SER A 162 11.29 6.56 -26.77
C SER A 162 12.50 5.73 -26.34
N SER A 163 13.63 6.38 -26.04
CA SER A 163 14.81 5.69 -25.53
C SER A 163 14.50 5.00 -24.19
N PRO A 164 15.00 3.77 -23.96
CA PRO A 164 14.85 3.11 -22.66
C PRO A 164 15.33 4.02 -21.51
N GLY A 165 14.62 3.98 -20.38
CA GLY A 165 14.91 4.80 -19.20
C GLY A 165 14.40 6.24 -19.26
N THR A 166 13.82 6.71 -20.39
CA THR A 166 13.37 8.11 -20.53
C THR A 166 11.86 8.31 -20.37
N ARG A 167 11.09 7.22 -20.37
CA ARG A 167 9.63 7.24 -20.23
C ARG A 167 9.18 6.08 -19.35
N TRP A 168 8.31 6.35 -18.39
CA TRP A 168 7.64 5.31 -17.61
C TRP A 168 6.29 5.01 -18.24
N ALA A 169 6.00 3.73 -18.47
CA ALA A 169 4.70 3.27 -18.95
C ALA A 169 4.41 1.88 -18.39
N TYR A 170 3.25 1.72 -17.76
CA TYR A 170 2.81 0.41 -17.26
C TYR A 170 2.40 -0.45 -18.45
N HIS A 171 3.37 -1.18 -19.01
CA HIS A 171 3.25 -1.94 -20.25
C HIS A 171 3.42 -3.44 -19.96
N ASN A 172 2.34 -4.21 -20.18
CA ASN A 172 2.35 -5.65 -19.86
C ASN A 172 3.26 -6.46 -20.78
N ALA A 173 3.27 -6.17 -22.07
CA ALA A 173 3.98 -7.01 -23.04
C ALA A 173 5.48 -7.19 -22.72
N PRO A 174 6.28 -6.13 -22.48
CA PRO A 174 7.68 -6.33 -22.10
C PRO A 174 7.84 -7.04 -20.76
N TYR A 175 6.88 -6.87 -19.83
CA TYR A 175 6.87 -7.61 -18.57
C TYR A 175 6.65 -9.11 -18.82
N ASN A 176 5.67 -9.49 -19.64
CA ASN A 176 5.33 -10.89 -19.92
C ASN A 176 6.53 -11.65 -20.52
N LEU A 177 7.43 -10.97 -21.21
CA LEU A 177 8.66 -11.56 -21.73
C LEU A 177 9.74 -11.81 -20.66
N ILE A 178 9.62 -11.27 -19.44
CA ILE A 178 10.56 -11.56 -18.36
C ILE A 178 10.50 -13.05 -17.97
N ASP A 179 9.34 -13.67 -18.03
CA ASP A 179 9.20 -15.09 -17.73
C ASP A 179 10.05 -15.93 -18.67
N GLN A 180 10.05 -15.59 -19.98
CA GLN A 180 10.91 -16.22 -20.98
C GLN A 180 12.40 -15.91 -20.76
N VAL A 181 12.76 -14.71 -20.29
CA VAL A 181 14.14 -14.38 -19.89
C VAL A 181 14.60 -15.32 -18.77
N ILE A 182 13.79 -15.56 -17.75
CA ILE A 182 14.11 -16.50 -16.67
C ILE A 182 14.27 -17.92 -17.23
N GLU A 183 13.32 -18.40 -17.99
CA GLU A 183 13.30 -19.75 -18.52
C GLU A 183 14.52 -20.04 -19.43
N ASN A 184 14.85 -19.10 -20.32
CA ASN A 184 15.98 -19.23 -21.23
C ASN A 184 17.33 -19.20 -20.50
N THR A 185 17.43 -18.48 -19.37
CA THR A 185 18.69 -18.41 -18.63
C THR A 185 18.88 -19.54 -17.62
N VAL A 186 17.81 -19.97 -16.93
CA VAL A 186 17.92 -21.03 -15.92
C VAL A 186 17.72 -22.45 -16.51
N GLY A 187 17.18 -22.57 -17.72
CA GLY A 187 16.88 -23.85 -18.37
C GLY A 187 15.73 -24.62 -17.74
N LEU A 188 14.87 -23.95 -16.99
CA LEU A 188 13.68 -24.54 -16.31
C LEU A 188 12.48 -23.62 -16.57
N SER A 189 11.26 -24.19 -16.60
CA SER A 189 10.07 -23.34 -16.60
C SER A 189 10.02 -22.47 -15.32
N LEU A 190 9.45 -21.25 -15.44
CA LEU A 190 9.29 -20.35 -14.30
C LEU A 190 8.60 -21.04 -13.13
N ASN A 191 7.55 -21.80 -13.38
CA ASN A 191 6.83 -22.55 -12.35
C ASN A 191 7.70 -23.57 -11.62
N TRP A 192 8.61 -24.24 -12.33
CA TRP A 192 9.51 -25.23 -11.72
C TRP A 192 10.66 -24.55 -10.97
N TYR A 193 11.21 -23.46 -11.52
CA TYR A 193 12.22 -22.66 -10.84
C TYR A 193 11.66 -22.05 -9.54
N MET A 194 10.44 -21.47 -9.58
CA MET A 194 9.75 -21.00 -8.38
C MET A 194 9.49 -22.14 -7.38
N HIS A 195 9.11 -23.33 -7.87
CA HIS A 195 8.89 -24.46 -6.97
C HIS A 195 10.13 -24.76 -6.14
N GLN A 196 11.30 -24.80 -6.77
CA GLN A 196 12.55 -25.11 -6.09
C GLN A 196 13.02 -23.96 -5.17
N LYS A 197 12.99 -22.73 -5.66
CA LYS A 197 13.67 -21.59 -5.03
C LYS A 197 12.78 -20.80 -4.07
N LEU A 198 11.48 -20.82 -4.27
CA LEU A 198 10.53 -20.02 -3.47
C LEU A 198 9.50 -20.88 -2.75
N LYS A 199 8.76 -21.74 -3.48
CA LYS A 199 7.61 -22.43 -2.89
C LYS A 199 8.03 -23.48 -1.86
N THR A 200 8.98 -24.34 -2.18
CA THR A 200 9.47 -25.38 -1.25
C THR A 200 10.03 -24.78 0.04
N PRO A 201 10.92 -23.76 0.02
CA PRO A 201 11.48 -23.23 1.25
C PRO A 201 10.53 -22.36 2.07
N THR A 202 9.41 -21.89 1.50
CA THR A 202 8.42 -21.05 2.21
C THR A 202 7.12 -21.77 2.52
N GLY A 203 6.87 -22.93 1.93
CA GLY A 203 5.58 -23.61 2.00
C GLY A 203 4.46 -22.95 1.21
N MET A 204 4.79 -22.09 0.23
CA MET A 204 3.82 -21.51 -0.70
C MET A 204 3.29 -22.59 -1.66
N ASN A 205 2.03 -22.43 -2.06
CA ASN A 205 1.44 -23.15 -3.21
C ASN A 205 1.22 -22.19 -4.39
N GLY A 206 0.64 -22.71 -5.45
CA GLY A 206 0.23 -21.92 -6.61
C GLY A 206 1.14 -22.09 -7.82
N LEU A 207 0.72 -21.51 -8.94
CA LEU A 207 1.44 -21.54 -10.23
C LEU A 207 0.99 -20.42 -11.14
N PHE A 208 1.85 -20.03 -12.07
CA PHE A 208 1.47 -19.21 -13.20
C PHE A 208 0.70 -20.05 -14.23
N LEU A 209 -0.43 -19.52 -14.68
CA LEU A 209 -1.22 -20.07 -15.80
C LEU A 209 -1.21 -19.04 -16.92
N ASN A 210 -0.95 -19.53 -18.14
CA ASN A 210 -1.04 -18.69 -19.32
C ASN A 210 -2.50 -18.46 -19.68
N LEU A 211 -2.91 -17.19 -19.70
CA LEU A 211 -4.25 -16.73 -20.06
C LEU A 211 -4.14 -15.76 -21.25
N GLY A 212 -3.96 -16.32 -22.45
CA GLY A 212 -3.69 -15.55 -23.65
C GLY A 212 -2.24 -15.06 -23.67
N ASN A 213 -2.03 -13.75 -23.68
CA ASN A 213 -0.68 -13.16 -23.62
C ASN A 213 -0.18 -12.88 -22.19
N ASP A 214 -1.02 -13.06 -21.17
CA ASP A 214 -0.67 -12.81 -19.78
C ASP A 214 -0.41 -14.11 -19.01
N ASP A 215 0.69 -14.18 -18.26
CA ASP A 215 0.93 -15.20 -17.25
C ASP A 215 0.40 -14.72 -15.90
N VAL A 216 -0.62 -15.40 -15.39
CA VAL A 216 -1.35 -15.01 -14.18
C VAL A 216 -1.11 -16.03 -13.07
N TYR A 217 -0.63 -15.56 -11.91
CA TYR A 217 -0.41 -16.42 -10.77
C TYR A 217 -1.71 -16.71 -10.02
N PHE A 218 -1.93 -17.98 -9.67
CA PHE A 218 -3.04 -18.46 -8.85
C PHE A 218 -2.49 -19.13 -7.61
N SER A 219 -3.05 -18.83 -6.44
CA SER A 219 -2.72 -19.50 -5.19
C SER A 219 -3.79 -19.31 -4.12
N THR A 220 -3.65 -20.03 -3.00
CA THR A 220 -4.44 -19.72 -1.80
C THR A 220 -4.06 -18.36 -1.19
N ALA A 221 -4.97 -17.78 -0.41
CA ALA A 221 -4.71 -16.53 0.32
C ALA A 221 -3.53 -16.66 1.30
N ARG A 222 -3.41 -17.82 1.99
CA ARG A 222 -2.28 -18.07 2.89
C ARG A 222 -0.95 -18.14 2.15
N SER A 223 -0.93 -18.59 0.90
CA SER A 223 0.27 -18.54 0.06
C SER A 223 0.69 -17.10 -0.24
N MET A 224 -0.26 -16.21 -0.56
CA MET A 224 0.01 -14.78 -0.71
C MET A 224 0.52 -14.15 0.60
N ALA A 225 -0.05 -14.53 1.74
CA ALA A 225 0.41 -14.09 3.06
C ALA A 225 1.87 -14.52 3.34
N ARG A 226 2.25 -15.74 2.94
CA ARG A 226 3.63 -16.24 3.07
C ARG A 226 4.61 -15.40 2.24
N PHE A 227 4.24 -15.04 1.01
CA PHE A 227 5.07 -14.15 0.21
C PHE A 227 5.21 -12.76 0.85
N GLY A 228 4.12 -12.18 1.36
CA GLY A 228 4.17 -10.93 2.09
C GLY A 228 5.07 -10.99 3.33
N LEU A 229 5.01 -12.09 4.09
CA LEU A 229 5.86 -12.29 5.26
C LEU A 229 7.35 -12.46 4.87
N LEU A 230 7.63 -13.16 3.77
CA LEU A 230 8.96 -13.27 3.20
C LEU A 230 9.52 -11.88 2.85
N MET A 231 8.70 -11.07 2.17
CA MET A 231 9.08 -9.70 1.81
C MET A 231 9.26 -8.80 3.03
N LEU A 232 8.40 -8.92 4.05
CA LEU A 232 8.55 -8.17 5.31
C LEU A 232 9.88 -8.46 6.00
N ASN A 233 10.41 -9.68 5.85
CA ASN A 233 11.69 -10.10 6.44
C ASN A 233 12.87 -10.00 5.46
N GLY A 234 12.84 -9.05 4.54
CA GLY A 234 13.97 -8.80 3.65
C GLY A 234 14.26 -9.93 2.65
N GLY A 235 13.26 -10.69 2.25
CA GLY A 235 13.39 -11.81 1.31
C GLY A 235 13.90 -13.11 1.96
N ASN A 236 13.85 -13.24 3.30
CA ASN A 236 14.32 -14.41 4.02
C ASN A 236 13.21 -15.05 4.87
N TRP A 237 13.20 -16.39 4.91
CA TRP A 237 12.17 -17.19 5.57
C TRP A 237 12.63 -17.67 6.95
N GLY A 238 12.82 -16.74 7.89
CA GLY A 238 13.13 -17.08 9.29
C GLY A 238 14.38 -17.95 9.53
N GLY A 239 14.91 -17.92 10.72
CA GLY A 239 16.07 -18.74 11.10
C GLY A 239 17.26 -18.53 10.14
N ASN A 240 17.87 -19.66 9.70
CA ASN A 240 18.98 -19.66 8.74
C ASN A 240 18.54 -19.87 7.28
N ASN A 241 17.25 -19.77 6.98
CA ASN A 241 16.73 -20.03 5.64
C ASN A 241 16.72 -18.72 4.83
N GLN A 242 17.90 -18.32 4.33
CA GLN A 242 18.08 -17.17 3.48
C GLN A 242 17.73 -17.52 2.04
N ILE A 243 16.63 -16.94 1.53
CA ILE A 243 16.17 -17.17 0.16
C ILE A 243 16.77 -16.09 -0.76
N MET A 244 16.59 -14.82 -0.38
CA MET A 244 17.19 -13.70 -1.09
C MET A 244 18.48 -13.25 -0.37
N THR A 245 19.62 -13.58 -0.94
CA THR A 245 20.94 -13.19 -0.39
C THR A 245 21.48 -11.91 -1.00
N ASP A 246 21.01 -11.54 -2.20
CA ASP A 246 21.30 -10.24 -2.81
C ASP A 246 20.45 -9.15 -2.16
N THR A 247 20.92 -8.65 -1.02
CA THR A 247 20.26 -7.58 -0.27
C THR A 247 20.22 -6.26 -1.05
N SER A 248 21.16 -6.05 -1.98
CA SER A 248 21.19 -4.86 -2.83
C SER A 248 20.04 -4.88 -3.82
N PHE A 249 19.81 -6.01 -4.49
CA PHE A 249 18.66 -6.20 -5.37
C PHE A 249 17.35 -6.07 -4.59
N PHE A 250 17.25 -6.75 -3.44
CA PHE A 250 16.06 -6.68 -2.60
C PHE A 250 15.72 -5.24 -2.24
N ASN A 251 16.68 -4.48 -1.70
CA ASN A 251 16.47 -3.09 -1.31
C ASN A 251 16.12 -2.21 -2.52
N ALA A 252 16.75 -2.40 -3.67
CA ALA A 252 16.42 -1.67 -4.88
C ALA A 252 14.99 -1.98 -5.36
N SER A 253 14.51 -3.22 -5.19
CA SER A 253 13.19 -3.64 -5.64
C SER A 253 12.04 -2.94 -4.91
N ILE A 254 12.22 -2.59 -3.64
CA ILE A 254 11.21 -1.94 -2.77
C ILE A 254 11.51 -0.45 -2.52
N ASN A 255 12.38 0.15 -3.32
CA ASN A 255 12.66 1.58 -3.31
C ASN A 255 12.47 2.17 -4.71
N SER A 256 12.43 3.52 -4.81
CA SER A 256 12.26 4.19 -6.11
C SER A 256 13.35 3.73 -7.08
N SER A 257 12.94 3.13 -8.18
CA SER A 257 13.86 2.57 -9.18
C SER A 257 14.35 3.62 -10.17
N GLN A 258 13.63 4.71 -10.34
CA GLN A 258 13.91 5.81 -11.26
C GLN A 258 13.14 7.07 -10.85
N ASN A 259 13.46 8.23 -11.43
CA ASN A 259 12.89 9.52 -11.03
C ASN A 259 11.63 9.93 -11.81
N ILE A 260 11.22 9.19 -12.84
CA ILE A 260 10.06 9.53 -13.68
C ILE A 260 8.76 9.20 -12.92
N ASN A 261 8.72 8.02 -12.29
CA ASN A 261 7.67 7.60 -11.37
C ASN A 261 8.29 7.13 -10.06
N PRO A 262 8.58 8.02 -9.10
CA PRO A 262 9.22 7.64 -7.84
C PRO A 262 8.43 6.62 -7.00
N ALA A 263 7.11 6.48 -7.26
CA ALA A 263 6.23 5.53 -6.59
C ALA A 263 6.30 4.10 -7.18
N TYR A 264 7.38 3.77 -7.93
CA TYR A 264 7.55 2.45 -8.54
C TYR A 264 8.96 1.89 -8.34
N GLY A 265 9.02 0.69 -7.81
CA GLY A 265 10.24 -0.10 -7.63
C GLY A 265 10.42 -1.11 -8.77
N TYR A 266 10.89 -2.33 -8.46
CA TYR A 266 10.91 -3.43 -9.42
C TYR A 266 9.56 -4.17 -9.33
N LEU A 267 8.59 -3.71 -10.12
CA LEU A 267 7.22 -4.20 -10.18
C LEU A 267 6.43 -4.05 -8.86
N TRP A 268 6.95 -3.31 -7.89
CA TRP A 268 6.30 -2.92 -6.65
C TRP A 268 5.82 -1.48 -6.70
N TRP A 269 4.62 -1.23 -6.20
CA TRP A 269 4.11 0.11 -5.94
C TRP A 269 4.61 0.58 -4.57
N LEU A 270 5.03 1.85 -4.48
CA LEU A 270 5.63 2.43 -3.28
C LEU A 270 4.80 3.59 -2.76
N ASN A 271 4.53 3.58 -1.45
CA ASN A 271 3.90 4.71 -0.78
C ASN A 271 4.93 5.75 -0.30
N GLY A 272 4.47 6.81 0.38
CA GLY A 272 5.32 7.84 0.97
C GLY A 272 6.06 8.73 -0.03
N LYS A 273 5.77 8.62 -1.33
CA LYS A 273 6.36 9.46 -2.37
C LYS A 273 5.48 10.68 -2.61
N THR A 274 6.10 11.78 -3.03
CA THR A 274 5.39 13.04 -3.28
C THR A 274 4.72 13.12 -4.65
N GLN A 275 5.11 12.22 -5.55
CA GLN A 275 4.59 12.14 -6.91
C GLN A 275 4.46 10.68 -7.34
N LEU A 276 3.49 10.41 -8.21
CA LEU A 276 3.25 9.11 -8.82
C LEU A 276 2.70 9.27 -10.23
N MET A 277 2.88 8.22 -11.05
CA MET A 277 2.17 8.02 -12.30
C MET A 277 1.28 6.79 -12.20
N LEU A 278 0.20 6.75 -12.95
CA LEU A 278 -0.75 5.63 -12.98
C LEU A 278 -0.72 4.92 -14.34
N PRO A 279 -1.16 3.66 -14.42
CA PRO A 279 -1.30 2.96 -15.69
C PRO A 279 -2.14 3.74 -16.69
N SER A 280 -1.80 3.63 -17.98
CA SER A 280 -2.47 4.30 -19.09
C SER A 280 -2.46 5.84 -19.02
N SER A 281 -1.57 6.43 -18.22
CA SER A 281 -1.43 7.87 -18.09
C SER A 281 0.04 8.30 -18.11
N GLN A 282 0.32 9.40 -18.78
CA GLN A 282 1.63 10.07 -18.74
C GLN A 282 1.64 11.28 -17.80
N LEU A 283 0.54 11.51 -17.08
CA LEU A 283 0.44 12.59 -16.11
C LEU A 283 1.12 12.20 -14.80
N GLN A 284 1.87 13.10 -14.24
CA GLN A 284 2.37 13.00 -12.87
C GLN A 284 1.32 13.58 -11.92
N PHE A 285 0.92 12.80 -10.94
CA PHE A 285 0.00 13.20 -9.88
C PHE A 285 0.80 13.52 -8.62
N ASN A 286 0.46 14.63 -7.97
CA ASN A 286 1.03 14.97 -6.66
C ASN A 286 0.32 14.19 -5.55
N GLY A 287 1.10 13.73 -4.58
CA GLY A 287 0.60 13.05 -3.39
C GLY A 287 1.08 11.59 -3.30
N LYS A 288 0.61 10.94 -2.25
CA LYS A 288 0.94 9.53 -1.95
C LYS A 288 -0.01 8.60 -2.70
N LEU A 289 0.46 7.39 -2.98
CA LEU A 289 -0.36 6.33 -3.59
C LEU A 289 -1.57 5.97 -2.70
N ASN A 290 -1.34 5.82 -1.39
CA ASN A 290 -2.35 5.55 -0.37
C ASN A 290 -2.18 6.53 0.79
N THR A 291 -3.10 7.48 0.93
CA THR A 291 -3.01 8.54 1.94
C THR A 291 -3.26 8.03 3.36
N ASN A 292 -4.02 6.95 3.51
CA ASN A 292 -4.34 6.32 4.79
C ASN A 292 -3.29 5.29 5.24
N ALA A 293 -2.34 4.93 4.37
CA ALA A 293 -1.30 3.96 4.67
C ALA A 293 -0.02 4.61 5.22
N PRO A 294 0.80 3.88 6.00
CA PRO A 294 2.14 4.31 6.39
C PRO A 294 3.02 4.61 5.17
N ASP A 295 3.99 5.51 5.36
CA ASP A 295 4.86 5.97 4.27
C ASP A 295 5.80 4.88 3.74
N ASP A 296 6.17 3.92 4.56
CA ASP A 296 7.04 2.81 4.22
C ASP A 296 6.30 1.59 3.63
N LEU A 297 4.98 1.73 3.36
CA LEU A 297 4.24 0.71 2.65
C LEU A 297 4.82 0.50 1.25
N TYR A 298 5.06 -0.74 0.89
CA TYR A 298 5.14 -1.19 -0.49
C TYR A 298 4.06 -2.24 -0.75
N VAL A 299 3.46 -2.18 -1.94
CA VAL A 299 2.23 -2.93 -2.21
C VAL A 299 2.25 -3.54 -3.61
N ALA A 300 1.86 -4.80 -3.71
CA ALA A 300 1.51 -5.43 -4.97
C ALA A 300 0.02 -5.19 -5.25
N LEU A 301 -0.29 -4.55 -6.39
CA LEU A 301 -1.66 -4.25 -6.79
C LEU A 301 -2.01 -4.99 -8.07
N GLY A 302 -3.20 -5.55 -8.12
CA GLY A 302 -3.73 -6.27 -9.28
C GLY A 302 -5.16 -5.86 -9.61
N LYS A 303 -5.56 -6.10 -10.87
CA LYS A 303 -6.93 -5.88 -11.35
C LYS A 303 -7.94 -6.50 -10.38
N ASN A 304 -9.10 -5.90 -10.26
CA ASN A 304 -10.19 -6.32 -9.38
C ASN A 304 -9.85 -6.26 -7.88
N GLY A 305 -8.88 -5.40 -7.50
CA GLY A 305 -8.53 -5.16 -6.11
C GLY A 305 -7.74 -6.28 -5.44
N GLN A 306 -7.03 -7.11 -6.22
CA GLN A 306 -6.03 -7.98 -5.64
C GLN A 306 -4.95 -7.11 -5.02
N SER A 307 -4.63 -7.31 -3.74
CA SER A 307 -3.60 -6.51 -3.09
C SER A 307 -2.84 -7.31 -2.04
N LEU A 308 -1.53 -7.08 -1.99
CA LEU A 308 -0.64 -7.56 -0.93
C LEU A 308 0.15 -6.36 -0.41
N ASN A 309 -0.13 -5.98 0.83
CA ASN A 309 0.45 -4.82 1.50
C ASN A 309 1.51 -5.27 2.51
N VAL A 310 2.68 -4.66 2.47
CA VAL A 310 3.79 -4.93 3.38
C VAL A 310 4.22 -3.63 4.04
N VAL A 311 4.19 -3.57 5.38
CA VAL A 311 4.50 -2.37 6.17
C VAL A 311 5.58 -2.70 7.21
N PRO A 312 6.86 -2.43 6.90
CA PRO A 312 7.97 -2.74 7.80
C PRO A 312 7.87 -2.05 9.17
N SER A 313 7.54 -0.75 9.21
CA SER A 313 7.43 0.02 10.47
C SER A 313 6.42 -0.55 11.46
N GLN A 314 5.45 -1.32 10.95
CA GLN A 314 4.42 -1.93 11.77
C GLN A 314 4.57 -3.45 11.91
N ASN A 315 5.58 -4.08 11.34
CA ASN A 315 5.65 -5.55 11.23
C ASN A 315 4.32 -6.15 10.77
N MET A 316 3.71 -5.53 9.76
CA MET A 316 2.36 -5.85 9.29
C MET A 316 2.37 -6.28 7.83
N VAL A 317 1.61 -7.31 7.54
CA VAL A 317 1.24 -7.71 6.18
C VAL A 317 -0.26 -7.87 6.14
N TRP A 318 -0.90 -7.35 5.11
CA TRP A 318 -2.28 -7.74 4.84
C TRP A 318 -2.51 -7.91 3.35
N LEU A 319 -3.47 -8.75 3.03
CA LEU A 319 -3.87 -9.02 1.66
C LEU A 319 -5.38 -9.08 1.51
N ARG A 320 -5.82 -8.79 0.31
CA ARG A 320 -7.19 -9.02 -0.13
C ARG A 320 -7.18 -9.69 -1.49
N MET A 321 -7.99 -10.73 -1.64
CA MET A 321 -8.34 -11.37 -2.90
C MET A 321 -9.84 -11.22 -3.15
N GLY A 322 -10.26 -11.02 -4.40
CA GLY A 322 -11.68 -10.96 -4.74
C GLY A 322 -11.98 -10.28 -6.06
N GLU A 323 -13.25 -10.06 -6.36
CA GLU A 323 -13.71 -9.21 -7.45
C GLU A 323 -13.75 -7.74 -7.01
N SER A 324 -13.79 -6.83 -7.98
CA SER A 324 -13.92 -5.41 -7.69
C SER A 324 -15.37 -4.95 -7.84
N PRO A 325 -15.88 -4.16 -6.88
CA PRO A 325 -17.18 -3.50 -7.05
C PRO A 325 -17.10 -2.38 -8.10
N TYR A 326 -15.89 -1.93 -8.44
CA TYR A 326 -15.63 -0.84 -9.38
C TYR A 326 -14.95 -1.40 -10.63
N ASN A 327 -15.46 -1.06 -11.78
CA ASN A 327 -14.87 -1.49 -13.05
C ASN A 327 -13.61 -0.66 -13.40
N MET A 328 -12.60 -0.72 -12.54
CA MET A 328 -11.33 0.00 -12.66
C MET A 328 -10.14 -0.98 -12.80
N PRO A 329 -9.17 -0.71 -13.66
CA PRO A 329 -8.06 -1.64 -13.92
C PRO A 329 -7.08 -1.79 -12.75
N VAL A 330 -6.79 -0.71 -11.98
CA VAL A 330 -5.92 -0.73 -10.79
C VAL A 330 -6.57 0.08 -9.68
N LEU A 331 -6.74 -0.54 -8.51
CA LEU A 331 -7.56 0.01 -7.43
C LEU A 331 -6.73 0.53 -6.26
N ALA A 332 -5.84 1.50 -6.50
CA ALA A 332 -5.13 2.18 -5.41
C ALA A 332 -6.12 2.84 -4.43
N ASN A 333 -7.23 3.43 -4.93
CA ASN A 333 -8.25 4.03 -4.08
C ASN A 333 -8.96 2.98 -3.21
N PHE A 334 -9.31 1.81 -3.77
CA PHE A 334 -9.92 0.73 -3.02
C PHE A 334 -8.98 0.20 -1.92
N ASN A 335 -7.68 0.04 -2.24
CA ASN A 335 -6.68 -0.30 -1.24
C ASN A 335 -6.60 0.74 -0.11
N ASN A 336 -6.70 2.03 -0.47
CA ASN A 336 -6.71 3.15 0.49
C ASN A 336 -7.98 3.17 1.37
N GLU A 337 -9.12 2.73 0.84
CA GLU A 337 -10.35 2.56 1.61
C GLU A 337 -10.21 1.45 2.65
N ILE A 338 -9.64 0.29 2.29
CA ILE A 338 -9.36 -0.78 3.26
C ILE A 338 -8.45 -0.26 4.38
N TRP A 339 -7.43 0.54 4.04
CA TRP A 339 -6.57 1.19 5.04
C TRP A 339 -7.35 2.09 6.00
N SER A 340 -8.41 2.78 5.57
CA SER A 340 -9.23 3.59 6.47
C SER A 340 -9.89 2.75 7.56
N TYR A 341 -10.40 1.56 7.22
CA TYR A 341 -10.97 0.63 8.19
C TYR A 341 -9.90 0.03 9.11
N ILE A 342 -8.72 -0.32 8.58
CA ILE A 342 -7.61 -0.86 9.37
C ILE A 342 -7.15 0.16 10.42
N ASN A 343 -7.08 1.44 10.08
CA ASN A 343 -6.71 2.51 11.00
C ASN A 343 -7.71 2.72 12.14
N GLU A 344 -8.97 2.29 11.95
CA GLU A 344 -10.01 2.38 12.95
C GLU A 344 -10.09 1.18 13.90
N LEU A 345 -9.33 0.10 13.68
CA LEU A 345 -9.43 -1.13 14.45
C LEU A 345 -9.15 -0.95 15.95
N ASN A 346 -8.29 0.01 16.33
CA ASN A 346 -7.86 0.21 17.71
C ASN A 346 -9.00 0.78 18.59
N CYS A 347 -9.40 0.06 19.66
CA CYS A 347 -10.37 0.51 20.65
C CYS A 347 -9.93 1.73 21.44
N ASN A 348 -8.62 1.85 21.69
CA ASN A 348 -8.02 2.98 22.41
C ASN A 348 -7.71 4.16 21.49
N ALA A 349 -7.93 4.03 20.17
CA ALA A 349 -8.28 5.21 19.44
C ALA A 349 -9.51 5.75 20.19
N LEU A 350 -9.25 6.54 21.24
CA LEU A 350 -10.16 7.62 21.54
C LEU A 350 -10.54 8.09 20.14
N ASN A 351 -11.79 7.82 19.73
CA ASN A 351 -12.48 8.79 18.96
C ASN A 351 -12.31 10.04 19.82
N ILE A 352 -11.20 10.70 19.66
CA ILE A 352 -11.25 12.11 19.49
C ILE A 352 -12.08 12.17 18.22
N ASN A 353 -13.41 12.02 18.39
CA ASN A 353 -14.33 12.81 17.62
C ASN A 353 -13.69 14.18 17.80
N SER A 354 -12.83 14.55 16.90
CA SER A 354 -12.53 15.93 16.62
C SER A 354 -13.94 16.45 16.41
N GLY A 355 -14.48 17.03 17.49
CA GLY A 355 -15.91 17.29 17.61
C GLY A 355 -16.25 18.00 16.35
N ASP A 356 -16.90 17.28 15.41
CA ASP A 356 -16.93 17.68 14.02
C ASP A 356 -17.66 19.03 14.01
N LEU A 357 -16.86 20.10 13.94
CA LEU A 357 -17.37 21.47 13.90
C LEU A 357 -18.36 21.60 12.74
N SER A 358 -18.41 20.63 11.79
CA SER A 358 -19.39 20.60 10.71
C SER A 358 -20.82 20.44 11.23
N ASN A 359 -21.00 19.75 12.36
CA ASN A 359 -22.31 19.50 12.98
C ASN A 359 -22.77 20.63 13.91
N ILE A 360 -21.92 21.62 14.20
CA ILE A 360 -22.32 22.78 15.00
C ILE A 360 -23.21 23.68 14.17
N LYS A 361 -24.40 23.97 14.74
CA LYS A 361 -25.38 24.90 14.19
C LYS A 361 -25.74 25.94 15.21
N PHE A 362 -25.85 27.19 14.77
CA PHE A 362 -26.30 28.30 15.56
C PHE A 362 -27.75 28.69 15.21
N HIS A 363 -28.56 28.91 16.21
CA HIS A 363 -29.93 29.40 16.02
C HIS A 363 -30.43 30.17 17.25
N PRO A 364 -31.35 31.14 17.09
CA PRO A 364 -31.78 31.69 15.80
C PRO A 364 -30.69 32.53 15.14
N ASN A 365 -30.78 32.72 13.84
CA ASN A 365 -29.96 33.69 13.10
C ASN A 365 -30.86 34.28 12.02
N PRO A 366 -31.30 35.53 12.12
CA PRO A 366 -30.89 36.58 13.09
C PRO A 366 -31.21 36.29 14.56
N VAL A 367 -30.37 36.81 15.46
CA VAL A 367 -30.45 36.60 16.91
C VAL A 367 -30.72 37.90 17.65
N GLU A 368 -31.55 37.83 18.71
CA GLU A 368 -31.78 38.99 19.61
C GLU A 368 -30.76 38.98 20.76
N ASN A 369 -30.94 38.12 21.78
CA ASN A 369 -30.07 38.18 22.97
C ASN A 369 -29.29 36.88 23.18
N PHE A 370 -29.80 35.73 22.73
CA PHE A 370 -29.19 34.45 23.02
C PHE A 370 -29.05 33.59 21.76
N LEU A 371 -27.83 33.17 21.49
CA LEU A 371 -27.50 32.25 20.42
C LEU A 371 -27.40 30.83 20.97
N SER A 372 -28.33 29.97 20.61
CA SER A 372 -28.29 28.56 20.97
C SER A 372 -27.35 27.83 20.08
N VAL A 373 -26.55 26.92 20.65
CA VAL A 373 -25.55 26.09 19.95
C VAL A 373 -26.03 24.65 19.98
N LYS A 374 -26.32 24.09 18.81
CA LYS A 374 -26.64 22.68 18.65
C LYS A 374 -25.46 21.93 18.05
N GLY A 375 -25.08 20.84 18.67
CA GLY A 375 -23.98 19.95 18.26
C GLY A 375 -23.59 19.05 19.42
N ASN A 376 -22.88 17.97 19.12
CA ASN A 376 -22.28 17.10 20.14
C ASN A 376 -20.85 17.61 20.41
N PHE A 377 -20.61 18.16 21.58
CA PHE A 377 -19.27 18.60 22.00
C PHE A 377 -18.78 17.62 23.06
N SER A 378 -17.88 16.74 22.67
CA SER A 378 -17.16 15.86 23.62
C SER A 378 -15.88 16.54 24.16
N GLU A 379 -15.47 17.67 23.58
CA GLU A 379 -14.28 18.43 23.95
C GLU A 379 -14.67 19.87 24.38
N HIS A 380 -13.78 20.53 25.13
CA HIS A 380 -13.91 21.92 25.48
C HIS A 380 -13.51 22.78 24.28
N PHE A 381 -14.47 23.51 23.71
CA PHE A 381 -14.25 24.54 22.72
C PHE A 381 -14.34 25.92 23.36
N ASN A 382 -13.56 26.85 22.82
CA ASN A 382 -13.71 28.28 23.11
C ASN A 382 -14.46 28.94 21.98
N TYR A 383 -15.18 30.02 22.29
CA TYR A 383 -15.70 30.92 21.26
C TYR A 383 -15.01 32.28 21.34
N SER A 384 -14.93 32.96 20.20
CA SER A 384 -14.54 34.37 20.07
C SER A 384 -15.49 35.06 19.11
N ILE A 385 -15.95 36.26 19.46
CA ILE A 385 -16.84 37.08 18.63
C ILE A 385 -16.07 38.29 18.10
N TYR A 386 -16.16 38.50 16.80
CA TYR A 386 -15.53 39.61 16.11
C TYR A 386 -16.58 40.50 15.46
N ASN A 387 -16.34 41.83 15.47
CA ASN A 387 -17.13 42.77 14.68
C ASN A 387 -16.70 42.78 13.19
N GLN A 388 -17.37 43.56 12.37
CA GLN A 388 -17.09 43.70 10.92
C GLN A 388 -15.67 44.19 10.59
N LEU A 389 -14.99 44.84 11.55
CA LEU A 389 -13.61 45.33 11.39
C LEU A 389 -12.57 44.27 11.85
N GLY A 390 -13.01 43.05 12.21
CA GLY A 390 -12.13 42.01 12.71
C GLY A 390 -11.66 42.22 14.15
N LYS A 391 -12.22 43.22 14.87
CA LYS A 391 -11.90 43.41 16.31
C LYS A 391 -12.67 42.41 17.14
N LYS A 392 -11.95 41.67 17.98
CA LYS A 392 -12.53 40.76 18.99
C LYS A 392 -13.30 41.58 20.04
N ILE A 393 -14.56 41.24 20.25
CA ILE A 393 -15.48 41.96 21.14
C ILE A 393 -15.97 41.14 22.30
N ASP A 394 -15.92 39.79 22.21
CA ASP A 394 -16.25 38.87 23.29
C ASP A 394 -15.55 37.53 23.10
N SER A 395 -15.41 36.72 24.16
CA SER A 395 -14.90 35.35 24.11
C SER A 395 -15.19 34.59 25.41
N GLY A 396 -15.29 33.26 25.30
CA GLY A 396 -15.50 32.39 26.44
C GLY A 396 -15.43 30.91 26.09
N ILE A 397 -15.76 30.06 27.04
CA ILE A 397 -15.91 28.62 26.82
C ILE A 397 -17.27 28.38 26.12
N LEU A 398 -17.25 27.60 25.06
CA LEU A 398 -18.45 27.26 24.32
C LEU A 398 -19.35 26.36 25.16
N THR A 399 -20.57 26.80 25.35
CA THR A 399 -21.65 26.02 25.96
C THR A 399 -22.80 25.86 24.95
N ASN A 400 -23.90 25.29 25.36
CA ASN A 400 -25.10 25.20 24.53
C ASN A 400 -25.79 26.54 24.26
N LYS A 401 -25.27 27.64 24.82
CA LYS A 401 -25.84 28.99 24.70
C LYS A 401 -24.74 30.06 24.82
N ILE A 402 -24.77 31.07 23.95
CA ILE A 402 -23.92 32.25 24.01
C ILE A 402 -24.82 33.48 24.26
N ASP A 403 -24.48 34.30 25.25
CA ASP A 403 -25.18 35.55 25.55
C ASP A 403 -24.62 36.68 24.69
N LEU A 404 -25.47 37.29 23.88
CA LEU A 404 -25.16 38.38 23.00
C LEU A 404 -25.83 39.70 23.44
N SER A 405 -26.41 39.76 24.63
CA SER A 405 -27.17 40.94 25.11
C SER A 405 -26.34 42.21 25.13
N ALA A 406 -25.03 42.11 25.37
CA ALA A 406 -24.12 43.23 25.40
C ALA A 406 -23.51 43.58 24.01
N ILE A 407 -23.82 42.79 22.99
CA ILE A 407 -23.29 42.95 21.64
C ILE A 407 -24.18 43.91 20.84
N LYS A 408 -23.56 44.86 20.13
CA LYS A 408 -24.29 45.78 19.30
C LYS A 408 -24.95 45.10 18.09
N THR A 409 -26.10 45.62 17.68
CA THR A 409 -26.80 45.25 16.45
C THR A 409 -25.84 45.26 15.24
N GLY A 410 -25.93 44.25 14.39
CA GLY A 410 -25.15 44.17 13.15
C GLY A 410 -24.60 42.75 12.87
N LEU A 411 -23.80 42.66 11.81
CA LEU A 411 -23.12 41.42 11.41
C LEU A 411 -21.89 41.17 12.28
N HIS A 412 -21.78 39.96 12.80
CA HIS A 412 -20.66 39.50 13.60
C HIS A 412 -20.15 38.13 13.09
N ILE A 413 -18.89 37.83 13.40
CA ILE A 413 -18.29 36.51 13.13
C ILE A 413 -18.05 35.82 14.48
N VAL A 414 -18.56 34.64 14.64
CA VAL A 414 -18.25 33.74 15.77
C VAL A 414 -17.26 32.71 15.30
N GLU A 415 -16.09 32.73 15.92
CA GLU A 415 -15.08 31.70 15.79
C GLU A 415 -15.26 30.69 16.90
N ILE A 416 -15.26 29.42 16.58
CA ILE A 416 -15.17 28.32 17.54
C ILE A 416 -13.83 27.64 17.33
N SER A 417 -13.06 27.48 18.38
CA SER A 417 -11.73 26.91 18.30
C SER A 417 -11.37 26.03 19.50
N ASN A 418 -10.50 25.07 19.28
CA ASN A 418 -9.71 24.39 20.30
C ASN A 418 -8.25 24.29 19.84
N GLN A 419 -7.41 23.49 20.53
CA GLN A 419 -5.98 23.36 20.18
C GLN A 419 -5.71 22.73 18.81
N LYS A 420 -6.73 22.15 18.14
CA LYS A 420 -6.56 21.35 16.93
C LYS A 420 -7.28 21.90 15.69
N GLN A 421 -8.34 22.68 15.89
CA GLN A 421 -9.20 23.15 14.80
C GLN A 421 -9.95 24.42 15.15
N ASP A 422 -10.37 25.17 14.13
CA ASP A 422 -11.21 26.35 14.23
C ASP A 422 -12.28 26.37 13.12
N LYS A 423 -13.39 27.07 13.37
CA LYS A 423 -14.46 27.30 12.40
C LYS A 423 -15.15 28.63 12.64
N LEU A 424 -15.44 29.32 11.54
CA LEU A 424 -16.07 30.61 11.53
C LEU A 424 -17.55 30.53 11.12
N PHE A 425 -18.40 31.27 11.84
CA PHE A 425 -19.84 31.37 11.56
C PHE A 425 -20.24 32.85 11.47
N LYS A 426 -21.10 33.19 10.51
CA LYS A 426 -21.71 34.52 10.40
C LYS A 426 -23.01 34.52 11.18
N ILE A 427 -23.18 35.52 12.06
CA ILE A 427 -24.42 35.77 12.81
C ILE A 427 -24.89 37.21 12.58
N LEU A 428 -26.20 37.41 12.48
CA LEU A 428 -26.81 38.72 12.41
C LEU A 428 -27.50 39.00 13.76
N LYS A 429 -27.03 40.03 14.48
CA LYS A 429 -27.62 40.47 15.76
C LYS A 429 -28.63 41.58 15.46
N ASN A 430 -29.88 41.39 15.87
CA ASN A 430 -30.95 42.39 15.80
C ASN A 430 -30.90 43.36 16.99
#